data_4dec00bc5f48ca6bab62c23fda6118cd
#
_entry.id   4dec00bc5f48ca6bab62c23fda6118cd
#
_cell.length_a   1.000
_cell.length_b   1.000
_cell.length_c   1.000
_cell.angle_alpha   90.00
_cell.angle_beta   90.00
_cell.angle_gamma   90.00
#
_symmetry.space_group_name_H-M   'P 1'
#
loop_
_entity.id
_entity.type
_entity.pdbx_description
1 polymer ?
#
loop_
_entity_poly.entity_id
_entity_poly.type
_entity_poly.pdbx_seq_one_letter_code
_entity_poly.pdbx_strand_id
1 'polypeptide(L)'
;MRVMALVVGILLTWVPGSIAQGLQFPEIAGWKNSAEIQTFIPKTLYEYINGAADLYLACDFEELKVAEYGNEKKASVIVEAYRHRTEEDAFGIYSQERLPDGNYLSIGAEGYIDQHILNFVTGRYYVKINSFNTGAEDREVLQLFAKKMADGSGEKGGLPSILTAFPAEGKKSHSEKYITRNFLGYHFLHSAFTADYESAGKKFKLFLIDAIKADESRNIIQQYLRQIKHPATGLNEGRYTLADPHHGTVDLLWKGRYIWGTVDLPDAGLRSKFIKRFEEEIEKRK
;
A
#
# COMPACT_ATOMS: atom_id res chain seq x y z
N MET A 1 -61.22 -19.30 -39.34
CA MET A 1 -60.49 -18.67 -38.22
C MET A 1 -59.02 -19.10 -38.29
N ARG A 2 -58.13 -18.22 -38.71
CA ARG A 2 -56.67 -18.48 -38.75
C ARG A 2 -56.06 -17.83 -37.52
N VAL A 3 -55.47 -18.59 -36.65
CA VAL A 3 -54.75 -18.15 -35.47
C VAL A 3 -53.32 -17.80 -35.89
N MET A 4 -52.93 -16.56 -35.78
CA MET A 4 -51.58 -16.08 -36.09
C MET A 4 -50.78 -16.11 -34.80
N ALA A 5 -49.78 -17.01 -34.73
CA ALA A 5 -48.87 -17.09 -33.59
C ALA A 5 -47.78 -16.03 -33.73
N LEU A 6 -47.72 -15.13 -32.76
CA LEU A 6 -46.68 -14.11 -32.65
C LEU A 6 -45.44 -14.72 -31.97
N VAL A 7 -44.36 -14.89 -32.71
CA VAL A 7 -43.06 -15.31 -32.15
C VAL A 7 -42.31 -14.06 -31.71
N VAL A 8 -42.21 -13.85 -30.41
CA VAL A 8 -41.36 -12.79 -29.82
C VAL A 8 -39.93 -13.31 -29.71
N GLY A 9 -39.07 -12.87 -30.60
CA GLY A 9 -37.65 -13.15 -30.54
C GLY A 9 -36.98 -12.29 -29.47
N ILE A 10 -36.48 -12.90 -28.40
CA ILE A 10 -35.64 -12.24 -27.39
C ILE A 10 -34.23 -12.15 -27.97
N LEU A 11 -33.82 -10.94 -28.40
CA LEU A 11 -32.43 -10.60 -28.71
C LEU A 11 -31.64 -10.51 -27.40
N LEU A 12 -30.89 -11.59 -27.05
CA LEU A 12 -29.86 -11.52 -26.03
C LEU A 12 -28.71 -10.66 -26.58
N THR A 13 -28.61 -9.43 -26.16
CA THR A 13 -27.43 -8.59 -26.36
C THR A 13 -26.30 -9.11 -25.46
N TRP A 14 -25.34 -9.76 -26.05
CA TRP A 14 -24.11 -10.15 -25.39
C TRP A 14 -23.29 -8.86 -25.12
N VAL A 15 -23.24 -8.41 -23.86
CA VAL A 15 -22.32 -7.34 -23.43
C VAL A 15 -20.98 -8.01 -23.18
N PRO A 16 -19.94 -7.72 -23.98
CA PRO A 16 -18.62 -8.25 -23.69
C PRO A 16 -18.19 -7.68 -22.35
N GLY A 17 -17.98 -8.56 -21.35
CA GLY A 17 -17.37 -8.18 -20.08
C GLY A 17 -16.02 -7.55 -20.38
N SER A 18 -15.82 -6.32 -19.94
CA SER A 18 -14.52 -5.65 -19.98
C SER A 18 -13.56 -6.49 -19.14
N ILE A 19 -12.71 -7.27 -19.78
CA ILE A 19 -11.57 -7.91 -19.12
C ILE A 19 -10.71 -6.73 -18.67
N ALA A 20 -10.55 -6.55 -17.39
CA ALA A 20 -9.63 -5.54 -16.84
C ALA A 20 -8.26 -5.76 -17.49
N GLN A 21 -7.91 -4.89 -18.40
CA GLN A 21 -6.67 -4.98 -19.14
C GLN A 21 -5.56 -4.65 -18.14
N GLY A 22 -4.71 -5.64 -17.82
CA GLY A 22 -3.60 -5.44 -16.90
C GLY A 22 -2.66 -4.31 -17.39
N LEU A 23 -1.79 -3.84 -16.52
CA LEU A 23 -0.83 -2.76 -16.82
C LEU A 23 -0.12 -3.02 -18.14
N GLN A 24 -0.21 -2.03 -19.06
CA GLN A 24 0.43 -2.09 -20.37
C GLN A 24 1.74 -1.32 -20.35
N PHE A 25 2.79 -1.91 -20.92
CA PHE A 25 4.04 -1.21 -21.16
C PHE A 25 3.89 -0.26 -22.35
N PRO A 26 4.22 1.05 -22.19
CA PRO A 26 3.89 2.04 -23.20
C PRO A 26 4.84 1.99 -24.39
N GLU A 27 4.30 2.32 -25.57
CA GLU A 27 5.12 2.74 -26.69
C GLU A 27 5.56 4.21 -26.49
N ILE A 28 6.86 4.48 -26.57
CA ILE A 28 7.44 5.81 -26.37
C ILE A 28 8.29 6.17 -27.60
N ALA A 29 7.98 7.32 -28.21
CA ALA A 29 8.71 7.79 -29.38
C ALA A 29 10.22 7.91 -29.08
N GLY A 30 11.05 7.35 -29.93
CA GLY A 30 12.51 7.32 -29.78
C GLY A 30 13.05 6.22 -28.88
N TRP A 31 12.18 5.41 -28.27
CA TRP A 31 12.55 4.28 -27.42
C TRP A 31 11.96 2.98 -27.98
N LYS A 32 12.72 1.91 -27.93
CA LYS A 32 12.30 0.58 -28.38
C LYS A 32 12.54 -0.44 -27.27
N ASN A 33 11.63 -1.39 -27.10
CA ASN A 33 11.91 -2.56 -26.29
C ASN A 33 13.14 -3.28 -26.84
N SER A 34 14.15 -3.46 -26.00
CA SER A 34 15.43 -4.10 -26.37
C SER A 34 15.36 -5.62 -26.24
N ALA A 35 14.38 -6.15 -25.48
CA ALA A 35 14.19 -7.58 -25.25
C ALA A 35 12.70 -7.91 -25.08
N GLU A 36 12.35 -9.21 -25.02
CA GLU A 36 11.04 -9.64 -24.60
C GLU A 36 10.75 -9.25 -23.14
N ILE A 37 9.48 -8.95 -22.86
CA ILE A 37 9.05 -8.66 -21.47
C ILE A 37 9.22 -9.92 -20.63
N GLN A 38 10.07 -9.82 -19.62
CA GLN A 38 10.28 -10.90 -18.66
C GLN A 38 9.15 -10.90 -17.64
N THR A 39 8.76 -12.10 -17.21
CA THR A 39 7.68 -12.28 -16.22
C THR A 39 8.15 -13.22 -15.12
N PHE A 40 7.99 -12.76 -13.86
CA PHE A 40 8.33 -13.52 -12.68
C PHE A 40 7.09 -13.66 -11.78
N ILE A 41 6.91 -14.85 -11.23
CA ILE A 41 5.83 -15.20 -10.30
C ILE A 41 6.41 -15.45 -8.90
N PRO A 42 5.61 -15.65 -7.83
CA PRO A 42 6.14 -15.84 -6.48
C PRO A 42 7.25 -16.90 -6.36
N LYS A 43 7.21 -17.95 -7.18
CA LYS A 43 8.21 -19.01 -7.16
C LYS A 43 9.55 -18.65 -7.81
N THR A 44 9.55 -17.69 -8.72
CA THR A 44 10.73 -17.28 -9.50
C THR A 44 11.19 -15.85 -9.21
N LEU A 45 10.49 -15.10 -8.34
CA LEU A 45 10.83 -13.71 -8.02
C LEU A 45 12.28 -13.56 -7.52
N TYR A 46 12.77 -14.53 -6.74
CA TYR A 46 14.13 -14.53 -6.21
C TYR A 46 15.22 -14.59 -7.31
N GLU A 47 14.88 -15.06 -8.49
CA GLU A 47 15.81 -15.08 -9.65
C GLU A 47 16.12 -13.68 -10.16
N TYR A 48 15.21 -12.74 -9.93
CA TYR A 48 15.35 -11.35 -10.35
C TYR A 48 15.82 -10.43 -9.21
N ILE A 49 15.11 -10.41 -8.07
CA ILE A 49 15.43 -9.46 -6.97
C ILE A 49 16.19 -10.10 -5.79
N ASN A 50 16.55 -11.37 -5.90
CA ASN A 50 17.38 -12.08 -4.92
C ASN A 50 16.85 -11.94 -3.47
N GLY A 51 17.68 -11.53 -2.49
CA GLY A 51 17.31 -11.46 -1.07
C GLY A 51 16.17 -10.50 -0.72
N ALA A 52 15.80 -9.58 -1.61
CA ALA A 52 14.66 -8.67 -1.38
C ALA A 52 13.29 -9.33 -1.63
N ALA A 53 13.23 -10.53 -2.24
CA ALA A 53 11.98 -11.19 -2.60
C ALA A 53 11.02 -11.38 -1.43
N ASP A 54 11.53 -11.68 -0.24
CA ASP A 54 10.71 -11.93 0.96
C ASP A 54 9.84 -10.73 1.35
N LEU A 55 10.30 -9.49 1.13
CA LEU A 55 9.53 -8.29 1.41
C LEU A 55 8.31 -8.16 0.48
N TYR A 56 8.50 -8.46 -0.81
CA TYR A 56 7.43 -8.45 -1.80
C TYR A 56 6.43 -9.59 -1.56
N LEU A 57 6.92 -10.79 -1.28
CA LEU A 57 6.09 -11.95 -0.95
C LEU A 57 5.26 -11.73 0.33
N ALA A 58 5.82 -11.02 1.31
CA ALA A 58 5.09 -10.64 2.51
C ALA A 58 3.92 -9.68 2.23
N CYS A 59 3.97 -8.92 1.13
CA CYS A 59 2.92 -8.05 0.62
C CYS A 59 2.07 -8.74 -0.47
N ASP A 60 1.82 -10.02 -0.36
CA ASP A 60 0.98 -10.82 -1.26
C ASP A 60 1.23 -10.53 -2.76
N PHE A 61 2.51 -10.54 -3.13
CA PHE A 61 2.99 -10.38 -4.50
C PHE A 61 2.41 -11.45 -5.44
N GLU A 62 1.97 -11.06 -6.62
CA GLU A 62 1.40 -11.96 -7.63
C GLU A 62 2.25 -12.10 -8.89
N GLU A 63 2.79 -11.00 -9.43
CA GLU A 63 3.51 -10.99 -10.69
C GLU A 63 4.45 -9.78 -10.78
N LEU A 64 5.65 -9.98 -11.31
CA LEU A 64 6.53 -8.93 -11.79
C LEU A 64 6.67 -9.04 -13.31
N LYS A 65 6.48 -7.93 -14.00
CA LYS A 65 6.85 -7.79 -15.41
C LYS A 65 7.96 -6.77 -15.54
N VAL A 66 8.96 -7.10 -16.35
CA VAL A 66 10.14 -6.26 -16.60
C VAL A 66 10.25 -5.98 -18.10
N ALA A 67 10.29 -4.70 -18.45
CA ALA A 67 10.56 -4.25 -19.80
C ALA A 67 11.82 -3.37 -19.83
N GLU A 68 12.69 -3.63 -20.79
CA GLU A 68 13.90 -2.84 -21.02
C GLU A 68 13.76 -2.06 -22.33
N TYR A 69 13.99 -0.75 -22.27
CA TYR A 69 13.94 0.15 -23.41
C TYR A 69 15.32 0.71 -23.71
N GLY A 70 15.66 0.77 -25.00
CA GLY A 70 16.86 1.42 -25.49
C GLY A 70 16.55 2.51 -26.51
N ASN A 71 17.44 3.49 -26.67
CA ASN A 71 17.38 4.51 -27.70
C ASN A 71 18.65 4.57 -28.56
N GLU A 72 18.63 5.35 -29.62
CA GLU A 72 19.76 5.49 -30.55
C GLU A 72 21.01 6.13 -29.90
N LYS A 73 20.83 6.89 -28.79
CA LYS A 73 21.92 7.50 -28.03
C LYS A 73 22.57 6.52 -27.04
N LYS A 74 22.20 5.21 -27.05
CA LYS A 74 22.62 4.18 -26.12
C LYS A 74 22.23 4.42 -24.65
N ALA A 75 21.19 5.24 -24.43
CA ALA A 75 20.53 5.30 -23.14
C ALA A 75 19.55 4.15 -23.00
N SER A 76 19.34 3.67 -21.77
CA SER A 76 18.34 2.65 -21.49
C SER A 76 17.47 3.00 -20.28
N VAL A 77 16.27 2.43 -20.27
CA VAL A 77 15.30 2.53 -19.16
C VAL A 77 14.78 1.14 -18.87
N ILE A 78 14.83 0.74 -17.61
CA ILE A 78 14.23 -0.50 -17.12
C ILE A 78 12.95 -0.12 -16.37
N VAL A 79 11.84 -0.74 -16.73
CA VAL A 79 10.55 -0.59 -16.08
C VAL A 79 10.16 -1.91 -15.43
N GLU A 80 9.99 -1.91 -14.12
CA GLU A 80 9.57 -3.05 -13.32
C GLU A 80 8.15 -2.77 -12.80
N ALA A 81 7.20 -3.64 -13.09
CA ALA A 81 5.81 -3.51 -12.66
C ALA A 81 5.44 -4.68 -11.75
N TYR A 82 5.44 -4.45 -10.46
CA TYR A 82 5.09 -5.43 -9.42
C TYR A 82 3.60 -5.37 -9.14
N ARG A 83 2.87 -6.43 -9.44
CA ARG A 83 1.45 -6.56 -9.13
C ARG A 83 1.28 -7.30 -7.81
N HIS A 84 0.43 -6.75 -6.96
CA HIS A 84 0.05 -7.31 -5.67
C HIS A 84 -1.44 -7.68 -5.67
N ARG A 85 -1.89 -8.44 -4.66
CA ARG A 85 -3.27 -8.88 -4.56
C ARG A 85 -4.24 -7.72 -4.34
N THR A 86 -3.86 -6.75 -3.52
CA THR A 86 -4.68 -5.58 -3.19
C THR A 86 -3.89 -4.27 -3.35
N GLU A 87 -4.60 -3.14 -3.35
CA GLU A 87 -3.98 -1.80 -3.34
C GLU A 87 -3.18 -1.56 -2.06
N GLU A 88 -3.67 -2.07 -0.92
CA GLU A 88 -2.98 -1.99 0.36
C GLU A 88 -1.65 -2.75 0.33
N ASP A 89 -1.60 -3.92 -0.31
CA ASP A 89 -0.38 -4.72 -0.44
C ASP A 89 0.65 -4.01 -1.33
N ALA A 90 0.22 -3.43 -2.46
CA ALA A 90 1.08 -2.62 -3.32
C ALA A 90 1.60 -1.37 -2.58
N PHE A 91 0.73 -0.68 -1.85
CA PHE A 91 1.13 0.42 -0.98
C PHE A 91 2.06 -0.05 0.13
N GLY A 92 1.88 -1.26 0.64
CA GLY A 92 2.71 -1.85 1.68
C GLY A 92 4.18 -1.89 1.30
N ILE A 93 4.51 -2.50 0.16
CA ILE A 93 5.89 -2.55 -0.32
C ILE A 93 6.41 -1.17 -0.73
N TYR A 94 5.62 -0.36 -1.46
CA TYR A 94 5.97 1.00 -1.82
C TYR A 94 6.32 1.83 -0.58
N SER A 95 5.50 1.78 0.47
CA SER A 95 5.68 2.55 1.70
C SER A 95 6.89 2.14 2.53
N GLN A 96 7.40 0.91 2.34
CA GLN A 96 8.61 0.43 2.98
C GLN A 96 9.87 0.89 2.23
N GLU A 97 9.80 0.96 0.89
CA GLU A 97 10.94 1.33 0.03
C GLU A 97 11.05 2.83 -0.24
N ARG A 98 9.96 3.61 -0.12
CA ARG A 98 9.98 5.04 -0.42
C ARG A 98 10.93 5.81 0.50
N LEU A 99 11.60 6.80 -0.07
CA LEU A 99 12.56 7.64 0.64
C LEU A 99 11.84 8.66 1.53
N PRO A 100 12.16 8.77 2.83
CA PRO A 100 11.48 9.72 3.73
C PRO A 100 11.53 11.18 3.26
N ASP A 101 12.67 11.59 2.70
CA ASP A 101 12.93 12.95 2.20
C ASP A 101 12.99 13.00 0.66
N GLY A 102 12.27 12.09 -0.03
CA GLY A 102 12.25 12.01 -1.48
C GLY A 102 11.55 13.21 -2.14
N ASN A 103 11.87 13.46 -3.41
CA ASN A 103 11.12 14.43 -4.22
C ASN A 103 9.83 13.78 -4.69
N TYR A 104 8.75 14.00 -3.96
CA TYR A 104 7.44 13.41 -4.23
C TYR A 104 6.74 14.05 -5.43
N LEU A 105 6.00 13.24 -6.18
CA LEU A 105 5.33 13.60 -7.42
C LEU A 105 3.89 13.06 -7.41
N SER A 106 2.98 13.81 -8.06
CA SER A 106 1.60 13.36 -8.32
C SER A 106 1.56 12.47 -9.56
N ILE A 107 2.13 11.27 -9.47
CA ILE A 107 2.13 10.23 -10.50
C ILE A 107 1.53 8.96 -9.87
N GLY A 108 0.54 8.36 -10.55
CA GLY A 108 -0.27 7.33 -9.93
C GLY A 108 -1.02 7.85 -8.70
N ALA A 109 -1.05 7.09 -7.62
CA ALA A 109 -1.55 7.53 -6.32
C ALA A 109 -0.52 8.39 -5.57
N GLU A 110 0.75 8.02 -5.63
CA GLU A 110 1.91 8.75 -5.13
C GLU A 110 3.18 8.19 -5.80
N GLY A 111 4.13 9.06 -6.14
CA GLY A 111 5.44 8.68 -6.63
C GLY A 111 6.55 9.53 -6.02
N TYR A 112 7.79 9.09 -6.18
CA TYR A 112 8.97 9.89 -5.84
C TYR A 112 10.06 9.67 -6.88
N ILE A 113 10.90 10.70 -7.04
CA ILE A 113 12.05 10.68 -7.95
C ILE A 113 13.32 11.02 -7.18
N ASP A 114 14.38 10.26 -7.44
CA ASP A 114 15.74 10.53 -6.98
C ASP A 114 16.73 10.07 -8.04
N GLN A 115 17.77 10.89 -8.27
CA GLN A 115 18.80 10.62 -9.30
C GLN A 115 18.24 9.86 -10.52
N HIS A 116 18.61 8.59 -10.70
CA HIS A 116 18.26 7.76 -11.87
C HIS A 116 17.05 6.85 -11.64
N ILE A 117 16.23 7.12 -10.62
CA ILE A 117 15.06 6.32 -10.28
C ILE A 117 13.80 7.17 -10.18
N LEU A 118 12.67 6.60 -10.62
CA LEU A 118 11.34 7.09 -10.28
C LEU A 118 10.46 5.90 -9.94
N ASN A 119 9.94 5.90 -8.73
CA ASN A 119 9.05 4.84 -8.25
C ASN A 119 7.69 5.42 -7.91
N PHE A 120 6.62 4.68 -8.21
CA PHE A 120 5.26 5.11 -7.87
C PHE A 120 4.34 3.91 -7.61
N VAL A 121 3.25 4.17 -6.90
CA VAL A 121 2.17 3.21 -6.66
C VAL A 121 0.90 3.65 -7.38
N THR A 122 0.17 2.70 -7.99
CA THR A 122 -1.12 2.94 -8.64
C THR A 122 -1.98 1.68 -8.58
N GLY A 123 -3.14 1.75 -7.92
CA GLY A 123 -3.97 0.57 -7.68
C GLY A 123 -3.14 -0.56 -7.08
N ARG A 124 -3.21 -1.75 -7.67
CA ARG A 124 -2.47 -2.94 -7.22
C ARG A 124 -1.03 -3.04 -7.72
N TYR A 125 -0.51 -1.97 -8.35
CA TYR A 125 0.83 -1.97 -8.92
C TYR A 125 1.77 -1.06 -8.15
N TYR A 126 2.94 -1.58 -7.80
CA TYR A 126 4.14 -0.82 -7.48
C TYR A 126 5.06 -0.83 -8.69
N VAL A 127 5.38 0.34 -9.22
CA VAL A 127 6.20 0.49 -10.45
C VAL A 127 7.51 1.16 -10.09
N LYS A 128 8.61 0.56 -10.57
CA LYS A 128 9.98 1.09 -10.44
C LYS A 128 10.53 1.35 -11.85
N ILE A 129 11.12 2.51 -12.03
CA ILE A 129 11.72 2.93 -13.29
C ILE A 129 13.15 3.38 -13.02
N ASN A 130 14.08 2.74 -13.70
CA ASN A 130 15.51 3.01 -13.59
C ASN A 130 16.03 3.47 -14.95
N SER A 131 16.79 4.56 -15.00
CA SER A 131 17.39 5.10 -16.21
C SER A 131 18.92 4.99 -16.19
N PHE A 132 19.50 4.80 -17.37
CA PHE A 132 20.92 4.66 -17.55
C PHE A 132 21.38 5.46 -18.78
N ASN A 133 22.49 6.19 -18.66
CA ASN A 133 23.09 7.00 -19.73
C ASN A 133 22.16 8.06 -20.35
N THR A 134 21.18 8.54 -19.62
CA THR A 134 20.22 9.57 -20.05
C THR A 134 20.78 10.99 -19.95
N GLY A 135 21.85 11.19 -19.18
CA GLY A 135 22.52 12.47 -19.02
C GLY A 135 21.62 13.56 -18.42
N ALA A 136 21.63 14.74 -19.02
CA ALA A 136 20.84 15.88 -18.54
C ALA A 136 19.33 15.70 -18.71
N GLU A 137 18.89 14.81 -19.59
CA GLU A 137 17.47 14.52 -19.89
C GLU A 137 16.85 13.49 -18.90
N ASP A 138 17.60 13.08 -17.88
CA ASP A 138 17.25 11.97 -17.00
C ASP A 138 15.88 12.13 -16.33
N ARG A 139 15.64 13.29 -15.73
CA ARG A 139 14.39 13.58 -15.02
C ARG A 139 13.17 13.57 -15.96
N GLU A 140 13.30 14.16 -17.13
CA GLU A 140 12.25 14.23 -18.16
C GLU A 140 11.92 12.84 -18.69
N VAL A 141 12.95 12.01 -18.91
CA VAL A 141 12.79 10.63 -19.37
C VAL A 141 12.04 9.81 -18.32
N LEU A 142 12.48 9.82 -17.07
CA LEU A 142 11.83 9.11 -15.98
C LEU A 142 10.36 9.51 -15.83
N GLN A 143 10.06 10.82 -15.84
CA GLN A 143 8.69 11.32 -15.74
C GLN A 143 7.82 10.94 -16.95
N LEU A 144 8.38 10.93 -18.15
CA LEU A 144 7.68 10.49 -19.36
C LEU A 144 7.23 9.04 -19.25
N PHE A 145 8.16 8.15 -18.88
CA PHE A 145 7.86 6.72 -18.69
C PHE A 145 6.83 6.52 -17.59
N ALA A 146 7.02 7.15 -16.44
CA ALA A 146 6.13 7.01 -15.27
C ALA A 146 4.71 7.49 -15.59
N LYS A 147 4.57 8.64 -16.26
CA LYS A 147 3.25 9.16 -16.66
C LYS A 147 2.54 8.21 -17.62
N LYS A 148 3.25 7.72 -18.64
CA LYS A 148 2.69 6.78 -19.61
C LYS A 148 2.28 5.45 -18.96
N MET A 149 3.08 4.94 -18.02
CA MET A 149 2.75 3.75 -17.25
C MET A 149 1.51 3.97 -16.38
N ALA A 150 1.44 5.09 -15.65
CA ALA A 150 0.30 5.41 -14.79
C ALA A 150 -1.01 5.58 -15.60
N ASP A 151 -0.94 6.29 -16.74
CA ASP A 151 -2.09 6.50 -17.66
C ASP A 151 -2.58 5.16 -18.25
N GLY A 152 -1.66 4.22 -18.50
CA GLY A 152 -1.93 2.90 -19.09
C GLY A 152 -2.34 1.83 -18.08
N SER A 153 -2.33 2.12 -16.78
CA SER A 153 -2.61 1.11 -15.74
C SER A 153 -4.06 0.62 -15.74
N GLY A 154 -4.99 1.44 -16.24
CA GLY A 154 -6.42 1.14 -16.14
C GLY A 154 -6.97 1.21 -14.70
N GLU A 155 -6.10 1.32 -13.71
CA GLU A 155 -6.43 1.41 -12.29
C GLU A 155 -6.26 2.86 -11.83
N LYS A 156 -7.38 3.55 -11.60
CA LYS A 156 -7.40 4.89 -11.00
C LYS A 156 -7.60 4.76 -9.49
N GLY A 157 -6.58 4.30 -8.79
CA GLY A 157 -6.57 4.24 -7.33
C GLY A 157 -5.83 5.45 -6.74
N GLY A 158 -6.36 5.98 -5.63
CA GLY A 158 -5.59 6.83 -4.71
C GLY A 158 -4.77 5.99 -3.74
N LEU A 159 -4.13 6.61 -2.78
CA LEU A 159 -3.60 5.91 -1.61
C LEU A 159 -4.74 5.24 -0.83
N PRO A 160 -4.48 4.15 -0.08
CA PRO A 160 -5.51 3.47 0.70
C PRO A 160 -6.37 4.46 1.50
N SER A 161 -7.68 4.42 1.27
CA SER A 161 -8.60 5.42 1.83
C SER A 161 -8.54 5.48 3.36
N ILE A 162 -8.18 4.39 4.02
CA ILE A 162 -8.05 4.30 5.47
C ILE A 162 -6.98 5.26 6.03
N LEU A 163 -6.01 5.67 5.23
CA LEU A 163 -4.97 6.63 5.64
C LEU A 163 -5.55 8.01 6.00
N THR A 164 -6.74 8.35 5.48
CA THR A 164 -7.44 9.60 5.85
C THR A 164 -7.96 9.61 7.29
N ALA A 165 -7.99 8.45 7.96
CA ALA A 165 -8.33 8.36 9.39
C ALA A 165 -7.18 8.88 10.29
N PHE A 166 -5.97 8.96 9.80
CA PHE A 166 -4.84 9.46 10.58
C PHE A 166 -4.94 10.97 10.77
N PRO A 167 -5.04 11.48 12.03
CA PRO A 167 -5.14 12.91 12.29
C PRO A 167 -4.01 13.70 11.62
N ALA A 168 -4.34 14.83 10.98
CA ALA A 168 -3.34 15.62 10.25
C ALA A 168 -2.34 16.34 11.18
N GLU A 169 -2.78 16.76 12.38
CA GLU A 169 -1.92 17.51 13.30
C GLU A 169 -0.74 16.67 13.81
N GLY A 170 0.46 17.16 13.56
CA GLY A 170 1.69 16.53 13.99
C GLY A 170 2.13 15.32 13.16
N LYS A 171 1.37 14.93 12.15
CA LYS A 171 1.74 13.84 11.25
C LYS A 171 2.90 14.26 10.35
N LYS A 172 3.91 13.41 10.23
CA LYS A 172 4.99 13.59 9.27
C LYS A 172 4.49 13.22 7.86
N SER A 173 4.75 14.07 6.89
CA SER A 173 4.43 13.80 5.51
C SER A 173 5.13 12.52 5.04
N HIS A 174 4.43 11.73 4.23
CA HIS A 174 4.95 10.50 3.61
C HIS A 174 5.50 9.47 4.61
N SER A 175 5.06 9.52 5.87
CA SER A 175 5.46 8.56 6.91
C SER A 175 4.52 7.37 7.05
N GLU A 176 3.39 7.41 6.38
CA GLU A 176 2.40 6.34 6.42
C GLU A 176 3.00 5.06 5.86
N LYS A 177 2.73 3.93 6.53
CA LYS A 177 3.14 2.59 6.10
C LYS A 177 1.99 1.61 6.26
N TYR A 178 1.97 0.59 5.43
CA TYR A 178 1.14 -0.59 5.64
C TYR A 178 2.03 -1.78 5.94
N ILE A 179 1.77 -2.43 7.07
CA ILE A 179 2.51 -3.59 7.57
C ILE A 179 1.55 -4.78 7.51
N THR A 180 1.76 -5.61 6.52
CA THR A 180 0.90 -6.77 6.24
C THR A 180 0.95 -7.80 7.36
N ARG A 181 2.12 -8.04 7.95
CA ARG A 181 2.36 -9.08 8.95
C ARG A 181 3.38 -8.62 10.00
N ASN A 182 3.33 -9.25 11.17
CA ASN A 182 4.32 -9.06 12.24
C ASN A 182 4.44 -7.61 12.76
N PHE A 183 3.34 -6.85 12.78
CA PHE A 183 3.38 -5.53 13.42
C PHE A 183 3.82 -5.68 14.89
N LEU A 184 4.69 -4.80 15.36
CA LEU A 184 5.35 -4.90 16.68
C LEU A 184 6.03 -6.26 16.93
N GLY A 185 6.48 -6.97 15.87
CA GLY A 185 7.11 -8.28 16.00
C GLY A 185 6.17 -9.43 16.35
N TYR A 186 4.86 -9.21 16.44
CA TYR A 186 3.88 -10.23 16.77
C TYR A 186 3.16 -10.73 15.53
N HIS A 187 3.24 -12.03 15.26
CA HIS A 187 2.67 -12.66 14.06
C HIS A 187 1.14 -12.49 13.91
N PHE A 188 0.43 -12.34 15.00
CA PHE A 188 -1.02 -12.13 15.01
C PHE A 188 -1.41 -10.65 14.82
N LEU A 189 -0.47 -9.70 14.92
CA LEU A 189 -0.70 -8.30 14.56
C LEU A 189 -0.39 -8.13 13.08
N HIS A 190 -1.44 -8.11 12.27
CA HIS A 190 -1.36 -7.97 10.82
C HIS A 190 -2.27 -6.83 10.33
N SER A 191 -2.12 -6.48 9.06
CA SER A 191 -2.95 -5.44 8.41
C SER A 191 -2.91 -4.09 9.14
N ALA A 192 -1.72 -3.71 9.64
CA ALA A 192 -1.52 -2.50 10.41
C ALA A 192 -1.06 -1.34 9.53
N PHE A 193 -1.86 -0.28 9.50
CA PHE A 193 -1.43 1.02 8.99
C PHE A 193 -0.76 1.79 10.11
N THR A 194 0.31 2.50 9.81
CA THR A 194 1.04 3.33 10.77
C THR A 194 1.38 4.68 10.17
N ALA A 195 1.58 5.69 11.02
CA ALA A 195 2.17 6.97 10.61
C ALA A 195 3.01 7.54 11.77
N ASP A 196 4.09 8.23 11.41
CA ASP A 196 4.96 8.89 12.38
C ASP A 196 4.45 10.29 12.69
N TYR A 197 4.55 10.66 13.96
CA TYR A 197 4.07 11.94 14.50
C TYR A 197 5.16 12.65 15.30
N GLU A 198 5.05 13.98 15.33
CA GLU A 198 5.79 14.81 16.27
C GLU A 198 4.86 15.87 16.86
N SER A 199 4.76 15.92 18.19
CA SER A 199 3.95 16.90 18.92
C SER A 199 4.57 17.19 20.29
N ALA A 200 4.61 18.46 20.67
CA ALA A 200 5.23 18.92 21.93
C ALA A 200 6.66 18.36 22.12
N GLY A 201 7.47 18.30 21.06
CA GLY A 201 8.84 17.78 21.08
C GLY A 201 8.95 16.27 21.31
N LYS A 202 7.85 15.53 21.23
CA LYS A 202 7.82 14.06 21.33
C LYS A 202 7.59 13.45 19.95
N LYS A 203 8.40 12.44 19.62
CA LYS A 203 8.22 11.61 18.43
C LYS A 203 7.54 10.31 18.84
N PHE A 204 6.54 9.89 18.09
CA PHE A 204 5.74 8.69 18.37
C PHE A 204 5.07 8.18 17.10
N LYS A 205 4.43 7.04 17.21
CA LYS A 205 3.72 6.39 16.10
C LYS A 205 2.24 6.21 16.45
N LEU A 206 1.36 6.54 15.51
CA LEU A 206 -0.02 6.06 15.54
C LEU A 206 -0.13 4.82 14.66
N PHE A 207 -1.04 3.93 15.05
CA PHE A 207 -1.37 2.74 14.26
C PHE A 207 -2.87 2.51 14.18
N LEU A 208 -3.29 1.85 13.11
CA LEU A 208 -4.67 1.41 12.89
C LEU A 208 -4.64 0.02 12.25
N ILE A 209 -5.23 -0.96 12.91
CA ILE A 209 -5.48 -2.28 12.35
C ILE A 209 -6.93 -2.34 11.89
N ASP A 210 -7.13 -2.69 10.63
CA ASP A 210 -8.43 -3.03 10.07
C ASP A 210 -8.55 -4.55 9.92
N ALA A 211 -9.22 -5.17 10.88
CA ALA A 211 -9.34 -6.61 10.95
C ALA A 211 -10.46 -7.20 10.08
N ILE A 212 -10.99 -6.43 9.11
CA ILE A 212 -12.07 -6.84 8.20
C ILE A 212 -13.36 -7.23 8.96
N LYS A 213 -13.27 -8.03 10.04
CA LYS A 213 -14.40 -8.51 10.86
C LYS A 213 -14.17 -8.26 12.35
N ALA A 214 -15.26 -8.01 13.09
CA ALA A 214 -15.22 -7.77 14.53
C ALA A 214 -14.70 -9.00 15.35
N ASP A 215 -14.97 -10.22 14.89
CA ASP A 215 -14.46 -11.42 15.57
C ASP A 215 -12.95 -11.54 15.43
N GLU A 216 -12.39 -11.09 14.33
CA GLU A 216 -10.95 -11.09 14.09
C GLU A 216 -10.25 -10.06 14.99
N SER A 217 -10.77 -8.83 15.09
CA SER A 217 -10.22 -7.83 16.01
C SER A 217 -10.26 -8.29 17.46
N ARG A 218 -11.36 -8.96 17.87
CA ARG A 218 -11.46 -9.60 19.19
C ARG A 218 -10.35 -10.63 19.40
N ASN A 219 -10.12 -11.49 18.42
CA ASN A 219 -9.08 -12.51 18.47
C ASN A 219 -7.68 -11.89 18.56
N ILE A 220 -7.40 -10.85 17.77
CA ILE A 220 -6.14 -10.08 17.82
C ILE A 220 -5.90 -9.54 19.23
N ILE A 221 -6.87 -8.83 19.82
CA ILE A 221 -6.75 -8.28 21.19
C ILE A 221 -6.54 -9.40 22.20
N GLN A 222 -7.29 -10.49 22.10
CA GLN A 222 -7.14 -11.62 23.03
C GLN A 222 -5.73 -12.23 22.95
N GLN A 223 -5.16 -12.40 21.76
CA GLN A 223 -3.80 -12.91 21.59
C GLN A 223 -2.77 -11.91 22.12
N TYR A 224 -2.96 -10.61 21.89
CA TYR A 224 -2.06 -9.59 22.41
C TYR A 224 -2.02 -9.57 23.93
N LEU A 225 -3.19 -9.55 24.61
CA LEU A 225 -3.26 -9.60 26.07
C LEU A 225 -2.60 -10.86 26.66
N ARG A 226 -2.82 -12.02 26.02
CA ARG A 226 -2.15 -13.27 26.43
C ARG A 226 -0.63 -13.17 26.28
N GLN A 227 -0.15 -12.65 25.17
CA GLN A 227 1.28 -12.53 24.86
C GLN A 227 2.02 -11.68 25.90
N ILE A 228 1.43 -10.57 26.30
CA ILE A 228 2.01 -9.65 27.30
C ILE A 228 1.61 -10.01 28.75
N LYS A 229 0.95 -11.16 28.96
CA LYS A 229 0.48 -11.65 30.26
C LYS A 229 -0.44 -10.65 30.99
N HIS A 230 -1.21 -9.87 30.23
CA HIS A 230 -2.22 -8.98 30.79
C HIS A 230 -3.50 -9.78 31.15
N PRO A 231 -4.14 -9.53 32.33
CA PRO A 231 -5.40 -10.20 32.67
C PRO A 231 -6.48 -9.99 31.60
N ALA A 232 -7.01 -11.07 31.06
CA ALA A 232 -8.00 -11.04 29.96
C ALA A 232 -9.43 -11.37 30.44
N THR A 233 -9.76 -11.10 31.71
CA THR A 233 -11.10 -11.34 32.25
C THR A 233 -12.07 -10.24 31.74
N GLY A 234 -13.16 -10.66 31.07
CA GLY A 234 -14.20 -9.72 30.61
C GLY A 234 -13.76 -8.85 29.43
N LEU A 235 -13.23 -9.49 28.37
CA LEU A 235 -12.80 -8.78 27.16
C LEU A 235 -13.96 -8.05 26.49
N ASN A 236 -13.95 -6.72 26.56
CA ASN A 236 -14.94 -5.83 25.97
C ASN A 236 -14.26 -4.79 25.05
N GLU A 237 -15.03 -4.27 24.10
CA GLU A 237 -14.59 -3.10 23.35
C GLU A 237 -14.29 -1.93 24.31
N GLY A 238 -13.28 -1.14 23.99
CA GLY A 238 -12.86 -0.02 24.81
C GLY A 238 -11.37 0.26 24.72
N ARG A 239 -10.90 1.11 25.64
CA ARG A 239 -9.51 1.54 25.72
C ARG A 239 -8.70 0.62 26.65
N TYR A 240 -7.49 0.30 26.20
CA TYR A 240 -6.50 -0.49 26.93
C TYR A 240 -5.19 0.26 26.99
N THR A 241 -4.60 0.39 28.18
CA THR A 241 -3.24 0.88 28.37
C THR A 241 -2.37 -0.31 28.78
N LEU A 242 -1.53 -0.75 27.88
CA LEU A 242 -0.78 -1.99 27.97
C LEU A 242 0.71 -1.71 28.22
N ALA A 243 1.31 -2.45 29.13
CA ALA A 243 2.76 -2.48 29.33
C ALA A 243 3.34 -3.61 28.46
N ASP A 244 3.78 -3.27 27.25
CA ASP A 244 4.42 -4.21 26.35
C ASP A 244 5.89 -4.37 26.72
N PRO A 245 6.43 -5.60 26.90
CA PRO A 245 7.81 -5.81 27.32
C PRO A 245 8.86 -5.34 26.31
N HIS A 246 8.48 -5.18 25.04
CA HIS A 246 9.38 -4.77 23.93
C HIS A 246 9.13 -3.35 23.44
N HIS A 247 7.92 -2.83 23.64
CA HIS A 247 7.46 -1.55 23.08
C HIS A 247 7.01 -0.55 24.15
N GLY A 248 7.24 -0.85 25.43
CA GLY A 248 6.86 0.04 26.54
C GLY A 248 5.34 0.21 26.64
N THR A 249 4.87 1.46 26.78
CA THR A 249 3.43 1.72 26.86
C THR A 249 2.79 1.74 25.49
N VAL A 250 1.92 0.78 25.24
CA VAL A 250 1.01 0.77 24.07
C VAL A 250 -0.38 1.11 24.58
N ASP A 251 -0.92 2.22 24.09
CA ASP A 251 -2.26 2.67 24.43
C ASP A 251 -3.15 2.51 23.20
N LEU A 252 -4.19 1.70 23.31
CA LEU A 252 -5.05 1.39 22.16
C LEU A 252 -6.53 1.48 22.53
N LEU A 253 -7.36 1.68 21.51
CA LEU A 253 -8.80 1.58 21.57
C LEU A 253 -9.27 0.53 20.56
N TRP A 254 -10.17 -0.34 20.97
CA TRP A 254 -10.80 -1.36 20.15
C TRP A 254 -12.30 -1.11 20.04
N LYS A 255 -12.83 -1.06 18.81
CA LYS A 255 -14.25 -0.87 18.52
C LYS A 255 -14.62 -1.52 17.18
N GLY A 256 -15.54 -2.49 17.21
CA GLY A 256 -15.90 -3.25 16.02
C GLY A 256 -14.68 -3.95 15.41
N ARG A 257 -14.48 -3.75 14.12
CA ARG A 257 -13.32 -4.34 13.39
C ARG A 257 -12.02 -3.55 13.54
N TYR A 258 -12.04 -2.37 14.14
CA TYR A 258 -10.88 -1.48 14.21
C TYR A 258 -10.18 -1.54 15.56
N ILE A 259 -8.85 -1.56 15.52
CA ILE A 259 -7.97 -1.37 16.66
C ILE A 259 -7.01 -0.24 16.30
N TRP A 260 -6.98 0.84 17.07
CA TRP A 260 -6.07 1.97 16.82
C TRP A 260 -5.43 2.45 18.11
N GLY A 261 -4.28 3.07 18.01
CA GLY A 261 -3.57 3.52 19.20
C GLY A 261 -2.24 4.18 18.94
N THR A 262 -1.46 4.29 20.02
CA THR A 262 -0.15 4.93 20.05
C THR A 262 0.93 3.96 20.51
N VAL A 263 2.12 4.10 19.93
CA VAL A 263 3.35 3.42 20.34
C VAL A 263 4.44 4.48 20.56
N ASP A 264 5.34 4.25 21.50
CA ASP A 264 6.46 5.14 21.84
C ASP A 264 6.06 6.53 22.34
N LEU A 265 4.87 6.67 22.94
CA LEU A 265 4.39 7.92 23.51
C LEU A 265 4.23 7.81 25.04
N PRO A 266 5.22 8.25 25.84
CA PRO A 266 5.16 8.15 27.29
C PRO A 266 4.15 9.11 27.94
N ASP A 267 3.83 10.25 27.31
CA ASP A 267 2.91 11.27 27.84
C ASP A 267 1.46 10.83 27.76
N ALA A 268 0.82 10.60 28.90
CA ALA A 268 -0.56 10.13 28.99
C ALA A 268 -1.59 11.14 28.45
N GLY A 269 -1.32 12.43 28.60
CA GLY A 269 -2.18 13.51 28.07
C GLY A 269 -2.19 13.51 26.55
N LEU A 270 -1.00 13.43 25.94
CA LEU A 270 -0.86 13.32 24.49
C LEU A 270 -1.48 12.04 23.96
N ARG A 271 -1.26 10.88 24.60
CA ARG A 271 -1.92 9.62 24.20
C ARG A 271 -3.44 9.78 24.15
N SER A 272 -4.03 10.33 25.21
CA SER A 272 -5.49 10.54 25.27
C SER A 272 -5.99 11.49 24.18
N LYS A 273 -5.25 12.59 23.93
CA LYS A 273 -5.55 13.55 22.87
C LYS A 273 -5.56 12.89 21.49
N PHE A 274 -4.52 12.13 21.15
CA PHE A 274 -4.39 11.53 19.82
C PHE A 274 -5.33 10.35 19.61
N ILE A 275 -5.56 9.51 20.61
CA ILE A 275 -6.54 8.42 20.51
C ILE A 275 -7.95 8.96 20.27
N LYS A 276 -8.35 10.02 20.99
CA LYS A 276 -9.65 10.65 20.80
C LYS A 276 -9.79 11.26 19.39
N ARG A 277 -8.78 11.99 18.92
CA ARG A 277 -8.81 12.55 17.55
C ARG A 277 -8.89 11.45 16.49
N PHE A 278 -8.17 10.37 16.70
CA PHE A 278 -8.22 9.23 15.78
C PHE A 278 -9.63 8.61 15.77
N GLU A 279 -10.26 8.46 16.94
CA GLU A 279 -11.64 7.99 17.03
C GLU A 279 -12.60 8.88 16.25
N GLU A 280 -12.50 10.21 16.39
CA GLU A 280 -13.29 11.19 15.67
C GLU A 280 -13.15 11.04 14.13
N GLU A 281 -11.95 10.79 13.62
CA GLU A 281 -11.72 10.57 12.19
C GLU A 281 -12.26 9.22 11.70
N ILE A 282 -12.13 8.16 12.51
CA ILE A 282 -12.70 6.84 12.18
C ILE A 282 -14.24 6.89 12.14
N GLU A 283 -14.88 7.64 13.06
CA GLU A 283 -16.33 7.75 13.11
C GLU A 283 -16.92 8.51 11.91
N LYS A 284 -16.20 9.44 11.31
CA LYS A 284 -16.61 10.14 10.08
C LYS A 284 -16.66 9.20 8.85
N ARG A 285 -16.08 8.02 8.94
CA ARG A 285 -16.00 7.04 7.85
C ARG A 285 -17.14 6.02 7.86
N LYS A 286 -17.96 6.01 8.91
CA LYS A 286 -19.15 5.15 9.03
C LYS A 286 -20.34 5.76 8.32
#